data_c6370fa74695ff111ab7715abd94f20f
#
_entry.id   c6370fa74695ff111ab7715abd94f20f
#
_cell.length_a   1.000
_cell.length_b   1.000
_cell.length_c   1.000
_cell.angle_alpha   90.00
_cell.angle_beta   90.00
_cell.angle_gamma   90.00
#
_symmetry.space_group_name_H-M   'P 1'
#
loop_
_entity.id
_entity.type
_entity.pdbx_description
1 polymer ?
#
loop_
_entity_poly.entity_id
_entity_poly.type
_entity_poly.pdbx_seq_one_letter_code
_entity_poly.pdbx_strand_id
1 'polypeptide(L)'
;MVKLSLEGVGAAYGARRILSDVSTPVFKGSEVIAVVGPNAAGKSTLFKRIAGLVDGPGEVRIEGARRGMDGICYMPQDSVATARLTVYESVLLARKQRQPTWTVHEDDLELIDTVMASIGIGELAFRHLDELSGGQRQLVSIAQTLAREPEIMLMDEPTSALDMRRQFQVLGFIRNIAKARGMIVLIALHDLNQALRFADQVLVIADGTARASGPCEDVITGQMLREVYRIEARVERCSMGARHVIVDGALHDLAVA
;
A
#
# COMPACT_ATOMS: atom_id res chain seq x y z
N MET A 1 7.72 -19.15 -3.63
CA MET A 1 6.73 -18.06 -3.77
C MET A 1 6.46 -17.52 -2.37
N VAL A 2 6.59 -16.22 -2.17
CA VAL A 2 6.33 -15.56 -0.88
C VAL A 2 4.85 -15.66 -0.52
N LYS A 3 4.55 -15.84 0.77
CA LYS A 3 3.20 -15.86 1.34
C LYS A 3 3.18 -15.00 2.59
N LEU A 4 2.04 -14.36 2.84
CA LEU A 4 1.78 -13.54 4.02
C LEU A 4 0.40 -13.88 4.56
N SER A 5 0.29 -14.14 5.86
CA SER A 5 -0.99 -14.21 6.57
C SER A 5 -0.88 -13.58 7.95
N LEU A 6 -2.02 -13.16 8.47
CA LEU A 6 -2.16 -12.56 9.78
C LEU A 6 -3.04 -13.47 10.65
N GLU A 7 -2.63 -13.69 11.89
CA GLU A 7 -3.39 -14.49 12.86
C GLU A 7 -3.53 -13.73 14.17
N GLY A 8 -4.74 -13.29 14.48
CA GLY A 8 -5.05 -12.59 15.71
C GLY A 8 -4.27 -11.29 15.95
N VAL A 9 -3.86 -10.62 14.86
CA VAL A 9 -2.96 -9.47 14.93
C VAL A 9 -3.63 -8.28 15.58
N GLY A 10 -3.01 -7.79 16.66
CA GLY A 10 -3.40 -6.57 17.36
C GLY A 10 -2.25 -5.55 17.42
N ALA A 11 -2.58 -4.30 17.75
CA ALA A 11 -1.62 -3.23 18.00
C ALA A 11 -2.22 -2.16 18.91
N ALA A 12 -1.37 -1.56 19.76
CA ALA A 12 -1.76 -0.48 20.64
C ALA A 12 -0.66 0.59 20.76
N TYR A 13 -1.05 1.83 21.03
CA TYR A 13 -0.16 2.93 21.40
C TYR A 13 -0.46 3.33 22.84
N GLY A 14 0.42 2.93 23.77
CA GLY A 14 0.15 3.03 25.20
C GLY A 14 -1.12 2.26 25.59
N ALA A 15 -2.07 2.89 26.24
CA ALA A 15 -3.35 2.28 26.62
C ALA A 15 -4.38 2.20 25.48
N ARG A 16 -4.15 2.89 24.36
CA ARG A 16 -5.11 2.97 23.26
C ARG A 16 -4.89 1.81 22.28
N ARG A 17 -5.81 0.84 22.30
CA ARG A 17 -5.86 -0.24 21.31
C ARG A 17 -6.36 0.32 19.98
N ILE A 18 -5.61 0.04 18.90
CA ILE A 18 -5.96 0.45 17.54
C ILE A 18 -6.40 -0.74 16.70
N LEU A 19 -5.74 -1.88 16.86
CA LEU A 19 -6.10 -3.12 16.17
C LEU A 19 -6.41 -4.22 17.17
N SER A 20 -7.39 -5.04 16.84
CA SER A 20 -7.83 -6.17 17.65
C SER A 20 -8.16 -7.36 16.74
N ASP A 21 -7.43 -8.46 16.94
CA ASP A 21 -7.75 -9.75 16.31
C ASP A 21 -7.90 -9.71 14.78
N VAL A 22 -6.98 -9.05 14.10
CA VAL A 22 -6.96 -9.01 12.64
C VAL A 22 -6.39 -10.32 12.11
N SER A 23 -7.24 -11.10 11.43
CA SER A 23 -6.86 -12.35 10.77
C SER A 23 -7.20 -12.30 9.29
N THR A 24 -6.36 -12.91 8.43
CA THR A 24 -6.53 -12.90 6.98
C THR A 24 -6.35 -14.28 6.37
N PRO A 25 -6.89 -14.51 5.16
CA PRO A 25 -6.43 -15.62 4.31
C PRO A 25 -4.93 -15.46 3.99
N VAL A 26 -4.35 -16.48 3.39
CA VAL A 26 -2.96 -16.44 2.91
C VAL A 26 -2.91 -15.65 1.61
N PHE A 27 -2.25 -14.50 1.63
CA PHE A 27 -1.88 -13.75 0.43
C PHE A 27 -0.64 -14.35 -0.21
N LYS A 28 -0.58 -14.35 -1.54
CA LYS A 28 0.47 -15.02 -2.31
C LYS A 28 1.27 -14.02 -3.14
N GLY A 29 2.50 -14.37 -3.45
CA GLY A 29 3.32 -13.59 -4.38
C GLY A 29 2.59 -13.36 -5.71
N SER A 30 2.81 -12.20 -6.31
CA SER A 30 2.14 -11.66 -7.50
C SER A 30 0.75 -11.08 -7.25
N GLU A 31 0.24 -11.07 -6.00
CA GLU A 31 -1.05 -10.47 -5.66
C GLU A 31 -0.89 -9.01 -5.20
N VAL A 32 -1.84 -8.19 -5.60
CA VAL A 32 -2.07 -6.84 -5.07
C VAL A 32 -3.30 -6.89 -4.17
N ILE A 33 -3.13 -6.52 -2.92
CA ILE A 33 -4.18 -6.50 -1.90
C ILE A 33 -4.52 -5.05 -1.58
N ALA A 34 -5.75 -4.63 -1.85
CA ALA A 34 -6.25 -3.34 -1.40
C ALA A 34 -6.64 -3.43 0.09
N VAL A 35 -6.07 -2.56 0.93
CA VAL A 35 -6.50 -2.39 2.31
C VAL A 35 -7.41 -1.18 2.36
N VAL A 36 -8.71 -1.41 2.61
CA VAL A 36 -9.75 -0.38 2.56
C VAL A 36 -10.47 -0.27 3.91
N GLY A 37 -11.14 0.84 4.14
CA GLY A 37 -11.89 1.12 5.36
C GLY A 37 -11.92 2.60 5.68
N PRO A 38 -12.77 3.04 6.60
CA PRO A 38 -12.91 4.45 7.01
C PRO A 38 -11.57 5.05 7.49
N ASN A 39 -11.53 6.38 7.57
CA ASN A 39 -10.40 7.07 8.19
C ASN A 39 -10.25 6.63 9.65
N ALA A 40 -9.02 6.56 10.13
CA ALA A 40 -8.67 6.09 11.48
C ALA A 40 -9.09 4.63 11.81
N ALA A 41 -9.48 3.81 10.82
CA ALA A 41 -9.81 2.40 11.02
C ALA A 41 -8.62 1.52 11.43
N GLY A 42 -7.38 2.02 11.32
CA GLY A 42 -6.17 1.30 11.71
C GLY A 42 -5.30 0.80 10.54
N LYS A 43 -5.58 1.19 9.28
CA LYS A 43 -4.84 0.75 8.09
C LYS A 43 -3.32 0.99 8.22
N SER A 44 -2.90 2.21 8.52
CA SER A 44 -1.47 2.56 8.70
C SER A 44 -0.83 1.82 9.88
N THR A 45 -1.60 1.59 10.95
CA THR A 45 -1.14 0.81 12.11
C THR A 45 -0.94 -0.66 11.73
N LEU A 46 -1.82 -1.22 10.91
CA LEU A 46 -1.66 -2.57 10.37
C LEU A 46 -0.37 -2.70 9.55
N PHE A 47 -0.09 -1.76 8.66
CA PHE A 47 1.15 -1.76 7.90
C PHE A 47 2.39 -1.66 8.79
N LYS A 48 2.37 -0.78 9.78
CA LYS A 48 3.45 -0.69 10.77
C LYS A 48 3.63 -1.99 11.55
N ARG A 49 2.53 -2.67 11.91
CA ARG A 49 2.57 -3.96 12.60
C ARG A 49 3.16 -5.06 11.72
N ILE A 50 2.76 -5.13 10.43
CA ILE A 50 3.33 -6.07 9.45
C ILE A 50 4.82 -5.78 9.22
N ALA A 51 5.20 -4.51 9.16
CA ALA A 51 6.60 -4.09 9.00
C ALA A 51 7.47 -4.27 10.25
N GLY A 52 6.92 -4.73 11.38
CA GLY A 52 7.64 -4.86 12.65
C GLY A 52 8.02 -3.54 13.31
N LEU A 53 7.33 -2.45 12.97
CA LEU A 53 7.56 -1.11 13.55
C LEU A 53 6.67 -0.84 14.77
N VAL A 54 5.68 -1.68 15.01
CA VAL A 54 4.80 -1.65 16.19
C VAL A 54 4.60 -3.08 16.67
N ASP A 55 4.77 -3.29 17.96
CA ASP A 55 4.55 -4.59 18.58
C ASP A 55 3.08 -4.78 18.99
N GLY A 56 2.69 -6.04 19.20
CA GLY A 56 1.35 -6.38 19.65
C GLY A 56 1.07 -7.88 19.62
N PRO A 57 -0.09 -8.31 20.12
CA PRO A 57 -0.50 -9.71 20.10
C PRO A 57 -0.72 -10.23 18.67
N GLY A 58 -0.80 -11.54 18.55
CA GLY A 58 -0.98 -12.24 17.30
C GLY A 58 0.30 -12.36 16.48
N GLU A 59 0.20 -13.02 15.35
CA GLU A 59 1.33 -13.42 14.54
C GLU A 59 1.22 -12.89 13.10
N VAL A 60 2.31 -12.33 12.59
CA VAL A 60 2.51 -12.01 11.18
C VAL A 60 3.35 -13.13 10.59
N ARG A 61 2.72 -14.04 9.83
CA ARG A 61 3.39 -15.19 9.22
C ARG A 61 3.85 -14.87 7.82
N ILE A 62 5.15 -15.07 7.58
CA ILE A 62 5.78 -14.89 6.28
C ILE A 62 6.46 -16.20 5.93
N GLU A 63 6.06 -16.81 4.82
CA GLU A 63 6.65 -18.03 4.30
C GLU A 63 7.28 -17.79 2.93
N GLY A 64 8.36 -18.50 2.63
CA GLY A 64 9.00 -18.50 1.31
C GLY A 64 9.69 -17.18 0.94
N ALA A 65 9.79 -16.21 1.85
CA ALA A 65 10.59 -15.01 1.67
C ALA A 65 12.08 -15.34 1.90
N ARG A 66 12.94 -14.89 0.99
CA ARG A 66 14.39 -15.15 1.08
C ARG A 66 15.06 -14.29 2.15
N ARG A 67 14.52 -13.09 2.39
CA ARG A 67 15.07 -12.12 3.35
C ARG A 67 14.23 -11.98 4.62
N GLY A 68 13.17 -12.81 4.78
CA GLY A 68 12.29 -12.73 5.94
C GLY A 68 11.73 -11.32 6.14
N MET A 69 11.84 -10.79 7.36
CA MET A 69 11.38 -9.42 7.69
C MET A 69 12.12 -8.33 6.91
N ASP A 70 13.38 -8.55 6.51
CA ASP A 70 14.14 -7.59 5.71
C ASP A 70 13.63 -7.48 4.28
N GLY A 71 12.85 -8.45 3.81
CA GLY A 71 12.13 -8.40 2.54
C GLY A 71 10.88 -7.51 2.55
N ILE A 72 10.46 -6.99 3.73
CA ILE A 72 9.32 -6.09 3.83
C ILE A 72 9.77 -4.64 3.69
N CYS A 73 9.14 -3.89 2.78
CA CYS A 73 9.35 -2.45 2.67
C CYS A 73 8.03 -1.72 2.92
N TYR A 74 8.04 -0.82 3.89
CA TYR A 74 6.91 0.05 4.21
C TYR A 74 7.16 1.45 3.65
N MET A 75 6.20 1.95 2.88
CA MET A 75 6.11 3.32 2.38
C MET A 75 5.02 4.04 3.18
N PRO A 76 5.36 4.96 4.07
CA PRO A 76 4.37 5.76 4.80
C PRO A 76 3.72 6.81 3.89
N GLN A 77 2.56 7.31 4.30
CA GLN A 77 1.80 8.35 3.61
C GLN A 77 2.61 9.64 3.44
N ASP A 78 3.24 10.10 4.55
CA ASP A 78 4.08 11.29 4.56
C ASP A 78 5.56 10.91 4.62
N SER A 79 6.31 11.23 3.60
CA SER A 79 7.77 11.18 3.62
C SER A 79 8.31 12.61 3.77
N VAL A 80 8.71 12.98 4.98
CA VAL A 80 9.34 14.28 5.24
C VAL A 80 10.80 14.19 4.79
N ALA A 81 11.07 14.63 3.58
CA ALA A 81 12.46 14.79 3.11
C ALA A 81 12.98 16.16 3.55
N THR A 82 13.70 16.20 4.68
CA THR A 82 14.38 17.40 5.18
C THR A 82 15.85 17.47 4.76
N ALA A 83 16.39 16.43 4.15
CA ALA A 83 17.77 16.38 3.72
C ALA A 83 17.95 17.05 2.36
N ARG A 84 19.01 17.84 2.19
CA ARG A 84 19.45 18.39 0.90
C ARG A 84 20.11 17.30 0.04
N LEU A 85 19.32 16.31 -0.34
CA LEU A 85 19.72 15.24 -1.24
C LEU A 85 19.03 15.45 -2.58
N THR A 86 19.71 15.08 -3.65
CA THR A 86 19.05 14.90 -4.95
C THR A 86 18.15 13.66 -4.94
N VAL A 87 17.23 13.59 -5.88
CA VAL A 87 16.38 12.39 -6.07
C VAL A 87 17.24 11.15 -6.22
N TYR A 88 18.28 11.21 -7.08
CA TYR A 88 19.16 10.07 -7.32
C TYR A 88 19.88 9.61 -6.04
N GLU A 89 20.48 10.52 -5.30
CA GLU A 89 21.13 10.22 -4.02
C GLU A 89 20.16 9.61 -3.01
N SER A 90 18.93 10.10 -2.96
CA SER A 90 17.91 9.60 -2.04
C SER A 90 17.47 8.16 -2.37
N VAL A 91 17.36 7.83 -3.66
CA VAL A 91 17.04 6.46 -4.10
C VAL A 91 18.22 5.53 -3.87
N LEU A 92 19.46 6.01 -4.13
CA LEU A 92 20.69 5.26 -3.85
C LEU A 92 20.83 4.99 -2.34
N LEU A 93 20.59 6.00 -1.51
CA LEU A 93 20.61 5.85 -0.05
C LEU A 93 19.59 4.79 0.41
N ALA A 94 18.37 4.83 -0.12
CA ALA A 94 17.35 3.83 0.20
C ALA A 94 17.80 2.41 -0.20
N ARG A 95 18.45 2.26 -1.36
CA ARG A 95 19.03 1.00 -1.84
C ARG A 95 20.06 0.44 -0.86
N LYS A 96 20.91 1.33 -0.31
CA LYS A 96 22.03 0.95 0.56
C LYS A 96 21.66 0.74 2.03
N GLN A 97 20.53 1.25 2.50
CA GLN A 97 20.12 1.19 3.92
C GLN A 97 20.13 -0.21 4.57
N ARG A 98 19.95 -1.27 3.77
CA ARG A 98 19.91 -2.66 4.26
C ARG A 98 21.03 -3.54 3.71
N GLN A 99 22.01 -2.93 3.06
CA GLN A 99 23.20 -3.63 2.58
C GLN A 99 24.32 -3.57 3.63
N PRO A 100 25.13 -4.63 3.75
CA PRO A 100 26.20 -4.67 4.77
C PRO A 100 27.32 -3.67 4.50
N THR A 101 27.42 -3.16 3.28
CA THR A 101 28.45 -2.19 2.87
C THR A 101 27.85 -0.99 2.16
N TRP A 102 28.48 0.16 2.34
CA TRP A 102 28.14 1.41 1.64
C TRP A 102 28.82 1.53 0.26
N THR A 103 29.58 0.52 -0.16
CA THR A 103 30.20 0.51 -1.49
C THR A 103 29.11 0.48 -2.56
N VAL A 104 29.15 1.44 -3.48
CA VAL A 104 28.23 1.51 -4.61
C VAL A 104 28.82 0.66 -5.74
N HIS A 105 28.02 -0.28 -6.25
CA HIS A 105 28.34 -1.12 -7.38
C HIS A 105 27.59 -0.67 -8.63
N GLU A 106 28.08 -1.06 -9.80
CA GLU A 106 27.45 -0.72 -11.08
C GLU A 106 26.01 -1.22 -11.16
N ASP A 107 25.75 -2.44 -10.67
CA ASP A 107 24.39 -3.02 -10.57
C ASP A 107 23.42 -2.17 -9.76
N ASP A 108 23.89 -1.44 -8.73
CA ASP A 108 23.05 -0.55 -7.95
C ASP A 108 22.60 0.66 -8.79
N LEU A 109 23.51 1.21 -9.60
CA LEU A 109 23.24 2.37 -10.47
C LEU A 109 22.27 1.96 -11.59
N GLU A 110 22.51 0.83 -12.24
CA GLU A 110 21.64 0.29 -13.29
C GLU A 110 20.21 0.02 -12.76
N LEU A 111 20.09 -0.52 -11.54
CA LEU A 111 18.80 -0.75 -10.90
C LEU A 111 18.07 0.58 -10.65
N ILE A 112 18.77 1.60 -10.13
CA ILE A 112 18.20 2.91 -9.85
C ILE A 112 17.70 3.56 -11.15
N ASP A 113 18.52 3.56 -12.20
CA ASP A 113 18.16 4.10 -13.50
C ASP A 113 16.92 3.41 -14.06
N THR A 114 16.87 2.07 -13.98
CA THR A 114 15.73 1.26 -14.40
C THR A 114 14.47 1.60 -13.61
N VAL A 115 14.56 1.72 -12.29
CA VAL A 115 13.44 2.05 -11.42
C VAL A 115 12.93 3.47 -11.72
N MET A 116 13.82 4.45 -11.81
CA MET A 116 13.46 5.85 -12.08
C MET A 116 12.82 6.02 -13.46
N ALA A 117 13.37 5.36 -14.47
CA ALA A 117 12.81 5.37 -15.82
C ALA A 117 11.41 4.74 -15.86
N SER A 118 11.21 3.60 -15.16
CA SER A 118 9.94 2.87 -15.14
C SER A 118 8.78 3.64 -14.50
N ILE A 119 9.10 4.55 -13.54
CA ILE A 119 8.12 5.43 -12.88
C ILE A 119 7.98 6.77 -13.61
N GLY A 120 8.89 7.07 -14.55
CA GLY A 120 8.90 8.30 -15.34
C GLY A 120 9.38 9.53 -14.53
N ILE A 121 10.39 9.36 -13.68
CA ILE A 121 11.02 10.42 -12.88
C ILE A 121 12.51 10.64 -13.22
N GLY A 122 13.01 10.07 -14.32
CA GLY A 122 14.41 10.19 -14.72
C GLY A 122 14.87 11.65 -14.86
N GLU A 123 14.01 12.53 -15.37
CA GLU A 123 14.27 13.97 -15.48
C GLU A 123 14.46 14.70 -14.13
N LEU A 124 14.00 14.09 -13.03
CA LEU A 124 14.12 14.65 -11.68
C LEU A 124 15.41 14.22 -10.97
N ALA A 125 16.23 13.36 -11.57
CA ALA A 125 17.37 12.69 -10.93
C ALA A 125 18.27 13.65 -10.13
N PHE A 126 18.59 14.81 -10.70
CA PHE A 126 19.50 15.80 -10.12
C PHE A 126 18.80 16.96 -9.40
N ARG A 127 17.46 16.95 -9.31
CA ARG A 127 16.71 17.92 -8.50
C ARG A 127 16.80 17.59 -7.03
N HIS A 128 16.81 18.60 -6.17
CA HIS A 128 16.75 18.40 -4.73
C HIS A 128 15.33 18.02 -4.28
N LEU A 129 15.23 17.21 -3.22
CA LEU A 129 13.95 16.73 -2.69
C LEU A 129 13.02 17.85 -2.21
N ASP A 130 13.58 18.95 -1.70
CA ASP A 130 12.85 20.13 -1.24
C ASP A 130 12.24 20.95 -2.39
N GLU A 131 12.76 20.81 -3.61
CA GLU A 131 12.24 21.48 -4.81
C GLU A 131 11.04 20.74 -5.45
N LEU A 132 10.72 19.55 -4.98
CA LEU A 132 9.70 18.70 -5.59
C LEU A 132 8.29 19.07 -5.14
N SER A 133 7.33 18.96 -6.07
CA SER A 133 5.91 18.97 -5.70
C SER A 133 5.53 17.74 -4.84
N GLY A 134 4.38 17.78 -4.14
CA GLY A 134 3.89 16.66 -3.36
C GLY A 134 3.79 15.36 -4.18
N GLY A 135 3.23 15.44 -5.38
CA GLY A 135 3.12 14.30 -6.28
C GLY A 135 4.48 13.76 -6.75
N GLN A 136 5.45 14.65 -7.04
CA GLN A 136 6.80 14.22 -7.40
C GLN A 136 7.50 13.53 -6.22
N ARG A 137 7.37 14.05 -5.00
CA ARG A 137 7.88 13.39 -3.78
C ARG A 137 7.28 12.00 -3.59
N GLN A 138 5.98 11.85 -3.88
CA GLN A 138 5.32 10.55 -3.77
C GLN A 138 5.87 9.53 -4.78
N LEU A 139 6.14 9.93 -6.03
CA LEU A 139 6.79 9.07 -7.02
C LEU A 139 8.22 8.69 -6.60
N VAL A 140 8.97 9.63 -6.02
CA VAL A 140 10.31 9.34 -5.46
C VAL A 140 10.23 8.34 -4.32
N SER A 141 9.26 8.44 -3.41
CA SER A 141 9.07 7.47 -2.33
C SER A 141 8.76 6.06 -2.84
N ILE A 142 8.01 5.95 -3.93
CA ILE A 142 7.78 4.68 -4.63
C ILE A 142 9.10 4.15 -5.20
N ALA A 143 9.90 5.00 -5.86
CA ALA A 143 11.20 4.61 -6.39
C ALA A 143 12.15 4.12 -5.29
N GLN A 144 12.25 4.84 -4.18
CA GLN A 144 13.02 4.45 -3.00
C GLN A 144 12.62 3.08 -2.47
N THR A 145 11.31 2.81 -2.40
CA THR A 145 10.80 1.53 -1.93
C THR A 145 11.13 0.40 -2.89
N LEU A 146 10.98 0.61 -4.20
CA LEU A 146 11.28 -0.38 -5.24
C LEU A 146 12.77 -0.67 -5.42
N ALA A 147 13.64 0.34 -5.21
CA ALA A 147 15.10 0.18 -5.26
C ALA A 147 15.63 -0.76 -4.16
N ARG A 148 14.86 -0.95 -3.08
CA ARG A 148 15.17 -1.91 -2.01
C ARG A 148 14.84 -3.36 -2.39
N GLU A 149 14.24 -3.59 -3.57
CA GLU A 149 13.80 -4.90 -4.07
C GLU A 149 12.95 -5.67 -3.05
N PRO A 150 11.78 -5.13 -2.66
CA PRO A 150 10.94 -5.79 -1.67
C PRO A 150 10.39 -7.13 -2.16
N GLU A 151 10.19 -8.07 -1.24
CA GLU A 151 9.38 -9.28 -1.46
C GLU A 151 7.92 -9.02 -1.02
N ILE A 152 7.74 -8.14 -0.03
CA ILE A 152 6.44 -7.62 0.43
C ILE A 152 6.52 -6.09 0.48
N MET A 153 5.64 -5.41 -0.23
CA MET A 153 5.58 -3.96 -0.30
C MET A 153 4.29 -3.46 0.35
N LEU A 154 4.42 -2.59 1.34
CA LEU A 154 3.30 -1.98 2.07
C LEU A 154 3.26 -0.51 1.72
N MET A 155 2.15 -0.03 1.14
CA MET A 155 2.00 1.33 0.63
C MET A 155 0.82 2.04 1.29
N ASP A 156 1.11 3.05 2.08
CA ASP A 156 0.07 3.82 2.77
C ASP A 156 -0.32 5.03 1.93
N GLU A 157 -1.46 4.93 1.25
CA GLU A 157 -2.04 5.96 0.37
C GLU A 157 -1.06 6.50 -0.70
N PRO A 158 -0.45 5.62 -1.52
CA PRO A 158 0.63 6.01 -2.44
C PRO A 158 0.17 6.93 -3.59
N THR A 159 -1.10 7.25 -3.67
CA THR A 159 -1.68 8.04 -4.78
C THR A 159 -2.37 9.33 -4.31
N SER A 160 -2.36 9.64 -3.01
CA SER A 160 -3.13 10.75 -2.42
C SER A 160 -2.76 12.14 -2.96
N ALA A 161 -1.49 12.36 -3.32
CA ALA A 161 -1.00 13.64 -3.87
C ALA A 161 -0.89 13.66 -5.41
N LEU A 162 -1.38 12.62 -6.09
CA LEU A 162 -1.30 12.49 -7.55
C LEU A 162 -2.62 12.87 -8.23
N ASP A 163 -2.52 13.47 -9.41
CA ASP A 163 -3.67 13.62 -10.30
C ASP A 163 -4.18 12.24 -10.81
N MET A 164 -5.41 12.21 -11.31
CA MET A 164 -6.07 10.98 -11.74
C MET A 164 -5.24 10.20 -12.78
N ARG A 165 -4.65 10.87 -13.77
CA ARG A 165 -3.81 10.21 -14.77
C ARG A 165 -2.62 9.49 -14.13
N ARG A 166 -1.91 10.17 -13.24
CA ARG A 166 -0.75 9.64 -12.52
C ARG A 166 -1.14 8.50 -11.57
N GLN A 167 -2.28 8.62 -10.88
CA GLN A 167 -2.81 7.54 -10.03
C GLN A 167 -2.95 6.24 -10.82
N PHE A 168 -3.61 6.30 -11.99
CA PHE A 168 -3.82 5.14 -12.86
C PHE A 168 -2.52 4.56 -13.40
N GLN A 169 -1.57 5.42 -13.80
CA GLN A 169 -0.26 4.99 -14.26
C GLN A 169 0.51 4.24 -13.17
N VAL A 170 0.55 4.80 -11.96
CA VAL A 170 1.26 4.23 -10.81
C VAL A 170 0.64 2.91 -10.37
N LEU A 171 -0.69 2.85 -10.19
CA LEU A 171 -1.35 1.61 -9.77
C LEU A 171 -1.21 0.50 -10.81
N GLY A 172 -1.33 0.84 -12.10
CA GLY A 172 -1.08 -0.10 -13.20
C GLY A 172 0.37 -0.61 -13.20
N PHE A 173 1.34 0.28 -13.00
CA PHE A 173 2.75 -0.08 -12.90
C PHE A 173 3.01 -1.01 -11.69
N ILE A 174 2.49 -0.67 -10.50
CA ILE A 174 2.64 -1.49 -9.29
C ILE A 174 2.07 -2.89 -9.51
N ARG A 175 0.89 -3.00 -10.12
CA ARG A 175 0.29 -4.30 -10.45
C ARG A 175 1.17 -5.13 -11.37
N ASN A 176 1.73 -4.51 -12.40
CA ASN A 176 2.60 -5.19 -13.36
C ASN A 176 3.90 -5.66 -12.70
N ILE A 177 4.55 -4.82 -11.89
CA ILE A 177 5.80 -5.17 -11.24
C ILE A 177 5.59 -6.22 -10.14
N ALA A 178 4.45 -6.20 -9.43
CA ALA A 178 4.08 -7.23 -8.47
C ALA A 178 4.06 -8.61 -9.13
N LYS A 179 3.43 -8.71 -10.30
CA LYS A 179 3.38 -9.94 -11.10
C LYS A 179 4.75 -10.35 -11.63
N ALA A 180 5.49 -9.40 -12.20
CA ALA A 180 6.79 -9.68 -12.81
C ALA A 180 7.85 -10.15 -11.80
N ARG A 181 7.83 -9.59 -10.58
CA ARG A 181 8.81 -9.92 -9.52
C ARG A 181 8.30 -10.97 -8.51
N GLY A 182 7.05 -11.41 -8.62
CA GLY A 182 6.46 -12.38 -7.69
C GLY A 182 6.29 -11.84 -6.26
N MET A 183 6.18 -10.53 -6.10
CA MET A 183 6.06 -9.88 -4.80
C MET A 183 4.61 -9.74 -4.36
N ILE A 184 4.37 -9.64 -3.05
CA ILE A 184 3.08 -9.28 -2.46
C ILE A 184 3.05 -7.76 -2.29
N VAL A 185 1.94 -7.11 -2.70
CA VAL A 185 1.77 -5.68 -2.49
C VAL A 185 0.47 -5.42 -1.72
N LEU A 186 0.57 -4.78 -0.56
CA LEU A 186 -0.60 -4.27 0.17
C LEU A 186 -0.64 -2.75 -0.02
N ILE A 187 -1.79 -2.24 -0.48
CA ILE A 187 -1.99 -0.81 -0.75
C ILE A 187 -3.20 -0.30 0.02
N ALA A 188 -3.03 0.69 0.88
CA ALA A 188 -4.16 1.42 1.45
C ALA A 188 -4.76 2.34 0.38
N LEU A 189 -6.02 2.15 0.06
CA LEU A 189 -6.76 2.92 -0.93
C LEU A 189 -8.03 3.50 -0.32
N HIS A 190 -8.35 4.75 -0.70
CA HIS A 190 -9.62 5.37 -0.36
C HIS A 190 -10.68 5.16 -1.45
N ASP A 191 -10.26 5.11 -2.70
CA ASP A 191 -11.15 4.90 -3.84
C ASP A 191 -11.38 3.41 -4.09
N LEU A 192 -12.60 2.95 -3.80
CA LEU A 192 -13.01 1.56 -3.99
C LEU A 192 -13.06 1.16 -5.47
N ASN A 193 -13.26 2.10 -6.38
CA ASN A 193 -13.18 1.82 -7.81
C ASN A 193 -11.74 1.55 -8.25
N GLN A 194 -10.76 2.21 -7.62
CA GLN A 194 -9.35 1.85 -7.83
C GLN A 194 -9.04 0.44 -7.27
N ALA A 195 -9.58 0.10 -6.09
CA ALA A 195 -9.44 -1.25 -5.52
C ALA A 195 -10.00 -2.32 -6.47
N LEU A 196 -11.24 -2.15 -6.95
CA LEU A 196 -11.88 -3.05 -7.92
C LEU A 196 -11.09 -3.19 -9.24
N ARG A 197 -10.37 -2.15 -9.64
CA ARG A 197 -9.66 -2.14 -10.91
C ARG A 197 -8.25 -2.72 -10.85
N PHE A 198 -7.53 -2.46 -9.77
CA PHE A 198 -6.08 -2.72 -9.68
C PHE A 198 -5.69 -3.81 -8.70
N ALA A 199 -6.54 -4.13 -7.71
CA ALA A 199 -6.25 -5.17 -6.74
C ALA A 199 -6.90 -6.51 -7.14
N ASP A 200 -6.24 -7.59 -6.72
CA ASP A 200 -6.73 -8.96 -6.87
C ASP A 200 -7.57 -9.36 -5.66
N GLN A 201 -7.17 -8.87 -4.47
CA GLN A 201 -7.82 -9.14 -3.19
C GLN A 201 -8.09 -7.81 -2.46
N VAL A 202 -9.02 -7.84 -1.52
CA VAL A 202 -9.27 -6.72 -0.61
C VAL A 202 -9.29 -7.21 0.84
N LEU A 203 -8.76 -6.38 1.73
CA LEU A 203 -8.88 -6.49 3.18
C LEU A 203 -9.62 -5.27 3.70
N VAL A 204 -10.79 -5.47 4.26
CA VAL A 204 -11.64 -4.40 4.83
C VAL A 204 -11.35 -4.28 6.32
N ILE A 205 -10.85 -3.12 6.74
CA ILE A 205 -10.58 -2.79 8.15
C ILE A 205 -11.58 -1.74 8.62
N ALA A 206 -12.30 -2.04 9.70
CA ALA A 206 -13.15 -1.07 10.38
C ALA A 206 -13.12 -1.33 11.89
N ASP A 207 -13.13 -0.26 12.69
CA ASP A 207 -13.09 -0.31 14.15
C ASP A 207 -11.92 -1.17 14.69
N GLY A 208 -10.78 -1.12 14.00
CA GLY A 208 -9.57 -1.87 14.36
C GLY A 208 -9.64 -3.38 14.13
N THR A 209 -10.63 -3.88 13.40
CA THR A 209 -10.81 -5.32 13.10
C THR A 209 -10.89 -5.58 11.60
N ALA A 210 -10.55 -6.81 11.17
CA ALA A 210 -10.85 -7.25 9.82
C ALA A 210 -12.34 -7.59 9.70
N ARG A 211 -13.07 -6.87 8.86
CA ARG A 211 -14.50 -7.09 8.62
C ARG A 211 -14.74 -8.10 7.50
N ALA A 212 -13.92 -8.07 6.48
CA ALA A 212 -13.95 -9.00 5.36
C ALA A 212 -12.59 -9.06 4.67
N SER A 213 -12.28 -10.18 4.03
CA SER A 213 -11.11 -10.33 3.18
C SER A 213 -11.40 -11.37 2.09
N GLY A 214 -10.93 -11.13 0.87
CA GLY A 214 -11.12 -12.01 -0.28
C GLY A 214 -11.01 -11.29 -1.61
N PRO A 215 -11.42 -11.93 -2.72
CA PRO A 215 -11.47 -11.30 -4.03
C PRO A 215 -12.29 -10.00 -3.99
N CYS A 216 -11.79 -8.95 -4.65
CA CYS A 216 -12.44 -7.63 -4.61
C CYS A 216 -13.91 -7.69 -5.03
N GLU A 217 -14.22 -8.51 -6.05
CA GLU A 217 -15.57 -8.64 -6.57
C GLU A 217 -16.57 -9.29 -5.61
N ASP A 218 -16.10 -10.12 -4.68
CA ASP A 218 -16.96 -10.84 -3.73
C ASP A 218 -17.15 -10.03 -2.44
N VAL A 219 -16.14 -9.25 -2.05
CA VAL A 219 -16.14 -8.53 -0.78
C VAL A 219 -16.73 -7.12 -0.93
N ILE A 220 -16.43 -6.39 -2.03
CA ILE A 220 -16.96 -5.04 -2.25
C ILE A 220 -18.40 -5.15 -2.76
N THR A 221 -19.35 -5.06 -1.84
CA THR A 221 -20.79 -5.19 -2.06
C THR A 221 -21.54 -4.03 -1.48
N GLY A 222 -22.79 -3.78 -1.94
CA GLY A 222 -23.67 -2.76 -1.35
C GLY A 222 -23.89 -2.96 0.15
N GLN A 223 -23.96 -4.21 0.61
CA GLN A 223 -24.10 -4.54 2.05
C GLN A 223 -22.84 -4.10 2.81
N MET A 224 -21.64 -4.46 2.34
CA MET A 224 -20.38 -4.05 2.97
C MET A 224 -20.27 -2.52 3.03
N LEU A 225 -20.65 -1.83 1.96
CA LEU A 225 -20.62 -0.37 1.90
C LEU A 225 -21.57 0.27 2.93
N ARG A 226 -22.75 -0.31 3.10
CA ARG A 226 -23.71 0.13 4.12
C ARG A 226 -23.20 -0.09 5.53
N GLU A 227 -22.65 -1.26 5.82
CA GLU A 227 -22.19 -1.65 7.16
C GLU A 227 -20.91 -0.92 7.59
N VAL A 228 -19.94 -0.79 6.67
CA VAL A 228 -18.60 -0.29 6.97
C VAL A 228 -18.49 1.22 6.74
N TYR A 229 -19.03 1.71 5.62
CA TYR A 229 -18.89 3.12 5.22
C TYR A 229 -20.11 3.97 5.56
N ARG A 230 -21.23 3.36 6.02
CA ARG A 230 -22.48 4.04 6.33
C ARG A 230 -23.02 4.84 5.15
N ILE A 231 -22.95 4.26 3.96
CA ILE A 231 -23.47 4.85 2.72
C ILE A 231 -24.47 3.90 2.04
N GLU A 232 -25.42 4.50 1.32
CA GLU A 232 -26.20 3.79 0.33
C GLU A 232 -25.45 3.78 -0.97
N ALA A 233 -25.11 2.58 -1.47
CA ALA A 233 -24.37 2.42 -2.69
C ALA A 233 -24.70 1.06 -3.33
N ARG A 234 -24.54 1.01 -4.64
CA ARG A 234 -24.66 -0.21 -5.43
C ARG A 234 -23.39 -0.52 -6.19
N VAL A 235 -23.18 -1.78 -6.50
CA VAL A 235 -22.05 -2.24 -7.31
C VAL A 235 -22.60 -2.77 -8.62
N GLU A 236 -22.33 -2.06 -9.70
CA GLU A 236 -22.85 -2.36 -11.04
C GLU A 236 -21.71 -2.65 -12.03
N ARG A 237 -22.03 -3.35 -13.12
CA ARG A 237 -21.12 -3.51 -14.24
C ARG A 237 -21.34 -2.41 -15.25
N CYS A 238 -20.26 -1.72 -15.63
CA CYS A 238 -20.31 -0.75 -16.72
C CYS A 238 -20.42 -1.46 -18.08
N SER A 239 -20.62 -0.69 -19.15
CA SER A 239 -20.71 -1.20 -20.54
C SER A 239 -19.48 -2.00 -20.99
N MET A 240 -18.32 -1.81 -20.34
CA MET A 240 -17.09 -2.58 -20.59
C MET A 240 -16.93 -3.80 -19.66
N GLY A 241 -17.96 -4.14 -18.89
CA GLY A 241 -17.98 -5.29 -17.99
C GLY A 241 -17.26 -5.11 -16.64
N ALA A 242 -16.60 -3.98 -16.40
CA ALA A 242 -15.93 -3.69 -15.15
C ALA A 242 -16.94 -3.32 -14.05
N ARG A 243 -16.73 -3.80 -12.82
CA ARG A 243 -17.55 -3.43 -11.66
C ARG A 243 -17.19 -2.03 -11.18
N HIS A 244 -18.20 -1.28 -10.77
CA HIS A 244 -18.09 0.07 -10.22
C HIS A 244 -19.00 0.26 -9.02
N VAL A 245 -18.48 0.90 -7.99
CA VAL A 245 -19.26 1.42 -6.87
C VAL A 245 -19.87 2.74 -7.30
N ILE A 246 -21.21 2.84 -7.18
CA ILE A 246 -22.00 4.04 -7.40
C ILE A 246 -22.61 4.41 -6.06
N VAL A 247 -22.24 5.58 -5.52
CA VAL A 247 -22.76 6.08 -4.25
C VAL A 247 -24.05 6.83 -4.52
N ASP A 248 -25.13 6.42 -3.88
CA ASP A 248 -26.46 7.04 -4.01
C ASP A 248 -26.73 8.05 -2.88
N GLY A 249 -26.09 7.87 -1.71
CA GLY A 249 -26.21 8.80 -0.60
C GLY A 249 -25.51 8.32 0.67
N ALA A 250 -25.47 9.18 1.68
CA ALA A 250 -25.06 8.79 3.03
C ALA A 250 -26.25 8.21 3.79
N LEU A 251 -26.03 7.19 4.62
CA LEU A 251 -27.04 6.76 5.59
C LEU A 251 -27.22 7.89 6.60
N HIS A 252 -28.43 8.39 6.69
CA HIS A 252 -28.78 9.37 7.73
C HIS A 252 -28.92 8.60 9.05
N ASP A 253 -28.03 8.84 9.99
CA ASP A 253 -28.32 8.53 11.38
C ASP A 253 -29.47 9.45 11.79
N LEU A 254 -30.69 8.92 11.79
CA LEU A 254 -31.85 9.56 12.39
C LEU A 254 -31.67 9.58 13.91
N ALA A 255 -30.79 10.43 14.42
CA ALA A 255 -30.71 10.74 15.84
C ALA A 255 -29.79 11.96 16.09
N VAL A 256 -30.26 13.15 15.76
CA VAL A 256 -30.05 14.34 16.62
C VAL A 256 -31.37 15.11 16.58
N ALA A 257 -32.25 14.81 17.50
CA ALA A 257 -33.28 15.68 17.97
C ALA A 257 -32.95 16.09 19.41
#